data_5f0a913a31d85028355e18766eb604f7
#
_entry.id   5f0a913a31d85028355e18766eb604f7
#
_cell.length_a   1.000
_cell.length_b   1.000
_cell.length_c   1.000
_cell.angle_alpha   90.00
_cell.angle_beta   90.00
_cell.angle_gamma   90.00
#
_symmetry.space_group_name_H-M   'P 1'
#
loop_
_entity.id
_entity.type
_entity.pdbx_description
1 polymer ?
#
loop_
_entity_poly.entity_id
_entity_poly.type
_entity_poly.pdbx_seq_one_letter_code
_entity_poly.pdbx_strand_id
1 'polypeptide(L)'
;MKPVSPEEYKRMLQDDQDWANRLVQAVKDDPRKYVKYRDPRPITSIKNMIETSAEMFPDHIAFYTKFEKGPYKTITFKEYMADINGLGTKLISMGLKDNRIAIIGDTNYTWSVSDMAVVCGTGCAVPLDKELPYADLKNLIKESEATAVFFDKKREPIFTRMMAEGDTPLKYLIAQQEHEERTVEVALEGAEAEAKKSVQVLSFWKLLEAGKELVANGDRSFIDAQIDSRETSIIIFTSGTTGLAKGIMLSHRNICADLIISPTVLLVTDHEIFFSMLPIHHTYEYTSDFLMPHFKGSAVAHCEGLKYILKNIQEVHPTFFLGVPAVFETLHKQIWKGIRAKGKEDVAKKGVKISLFFRNKLHMDVSNLFFKEIKEQFGGRFRMFIAGGAAINPAILEDFQAFGIQALQGYGLSECAPMGALNPDTCPKAASIGVAFPGCGAMIYEPNEEGIGEICLKGENVMLGYYKRPDLTAEVIRDGWLHTGDLGYIDKEGYIYITGRAKNVIITKNGKNVFPEELEYELSLHDCISESMAFEIESENKNDTVIAASIYPDWDVVKAALGEDANDTAKVEEYLWKAVNETNDKNPTYKMIKQIFVRHTPLEKNTSNKVVRFRPGNKQGN
;
A
#
# COMPACT_ATOMS: atom_id res chain seq x y z
N MET A 1 28.02 1.04 -0.59
CA MET A 1 28.85 1.12 0.66
C MET A 1 30.32 1.05 0.32
N LYS A 2 31.21 1.89 0.89
CA LYS A 2 32.66 1.68 0.74
C LYS A 2 33.03 0.37 1.45
N PRO A 3 33.89 -0.46 0.86
CA PRO A 3 34.31 -1.69 1.52
C PRO A 3 34.93 -1.37 2.89
N VAL A 4 34.42 -2.00 3.94
CA VAL A 4 34.96 -1.89 5.31
C VAL A 4 35.82 -3.12 5.64
N SER A 5 36.68 -3.00 6.64
CA SER A 5 37.50 -4.14 7.07
C SER A 5 36.60 -5.26 7.65
N PRO A 6 37.05 -6.52 7.62
CA PRO A 6 36.30 -7.62 8.23
C PRO A 6 35.97 -7.41 9.71
N GLU A 7 36.87 -6.78 10.46
CA GLU A 7 36.66 -6.47 11.89
C GLU A 7 35.59 -5.38 12.08
N GLU A 8 35.61 -4.36 11.22
CA GLU A 8 34.62 -3.29 11.23
C GLU A 8 33.24 -3.83 10.84
N TYR A 9 33.17 -4.65 9.79
CA TYR A 9 31.91 -5.29 9.38
C TYR A 9 31.37 -6.20 10.48
N LYS A 10 32.20 -6.95 11.19
CA LYS A 10 31.79 -7.75 12.34
C LYS A 10 31.18 -6.89 13.46
N ARG A 11 31.73 -5.70 13.72
CA ARG A 11 31.15 -4.75 14.70
C ARG A 11 29.78 -4.24 14.21
N MET A 12 29.66 -3.89 12.94
CA MET A 12 28.38 -3.47 12.37
C MET A 12 27.30 -4.54 12.52
N LEU A 13 27.63 -5.81 12.22
CA LEU A 13 26.70 -6.93 12.43
C LEU A 13 26.30 -7.10 13.90
N GLN A 14 27.22 -6.89 14.84
CA GLN A 14 26.91 -6.93 16.27
C GLN A 14 25.97 -5.78 16.67
N ASP A 15 26.25 -4.55 16.19
CA ASP A 15 25.38 -3.39 16.43
C ASP A 15 23.97 -3.61 15.88
N ASP A 16 23.84 -4.25 14.70
CA ASP A 16 22.56 -4.59 14.09
C ASP A 16 21.82 -5.66 14.90
N GLN A 17 22.53 -6.67 15.39
CA GLN A 17 21.95 -7.68 16.25
C GLN A 17 21.47 -7.09 17.59
N ASP A 18 22.25 -6.21 18.18
CA ASP A 18 21.88 -5.51 19.42
C ASP A 18 20.67 -4.59 19.20
N TRP A 19 20.60 -3.92 18.05
CA TRP A 19 19.45 -3.13 17.65
C TRP A 19 18.18 -3.98 17.51
N ALA A 20 18.25 -5.09 16.77
CA ALA A 20 17.11 -6.00 16.60
C ALA A 20 16.63 -6.59 17.93
N ASN A 21 17.57 -6.98 18.80
CA ASN A 21 17.26 -7.50 20.13
C ASN A 21 16.58 -6.43 21.02
N ARG A 22 16.99 -5.14 20.92
CA ARG A 22 16.29 -4.06 21.64
C ARG A 22 14.84 -3.90 21.20
N LEU A 23 14.54 -4.01 19.89
CA LEU A 23 13.16 -3.97 19.39
C LEU A 23 12.34 -5.16 19.93
N VAL A 24 12.89 -6.37 19.86
CA VAL A 24 12.25 -7.57 20.42
C VAL A 24 12.00 -7.40 21.92
N GLN A 25 12.96 -6.83 22.66
CA GLN A 25 12.80 -6.59 24.08
C GLN A 25 11.70 -5.55 24.36
N ALA A 26 11.63 -4.47 23.57
CA ALA A 26 10.55 -3.47 23.69
C ALA A 26 9.16 -4.09 23.47
N VAL A 27 9.04 -5.08 22.56
CA VAL A 27 7.81 -5.85 22.39
C VAL A 27 7.51 -6.70 23.63
N LYS A 28 8.49 -7.39 24.17
CA LYS A 28 8.32 -8.28 25.35
C LYS A 28 7.89 -7.49 26.59
N ASP A 29 8.45 -6.30 26.75
CA ASP A 29 8.21 -5.44 27.92
C ASP A 29 6.95 -4.57 27.77
N ASP A 30 6.30 -4.54 26.61
CA ASP A 30 5.12 -3.73 26.39
C ASP A 30 3.94 -4.20 27.27
N PRO A 31 3.43 -3.37 28.21
CA PRO A 31 2.39 -3.80 29.15
C PRO A 31 0.99 -3.90 28.53
N ARG A 32 0.80 -3.38 27.32
CA ARG A 32 -0.52 -3.24 26.69
C ARG A 32 -1.15 -4.61 26.41
N LYS A 33 -2.43 -4.77 26.76
CA LYS A 33 -3.16 -6.04 26.67
C LYS A 33 -3.34 -6.57 25.26
N TYR A 34 -3.33 -5.70 24.26
CA TYR A 34 -3.50 -6.06 22.86
C TYR A 34 -2.20 -6.52 22.18
N VAL A 35 -1.04 -6.32 22.80
CA VAL A 35 0.21 -6.94 22.34
C VAL A 35 0.21 -8.40 22.78
N LYS A 36 -0.17 -9.30 21.88
CA LYS A 36 -0.36 -10.73 22.19
C LYS A 36 0.81 -11.60 21.74
N TYR A 37 1.41 -11.27 20.61
CA TYR A 37 2.42 -12.11 19.96
C TYR A 37 3.81 -11.55 20.27
N ARG A 38 4.32 -11.86 21.48
CA ARG A 38 5.43 -11.16 22.14
C ARG A 38 6.82 -11.72 21.83
N ASP A 39 6.94 -12.67 20.91
CA ASP A 39 8.22 -13.29 20.58
C ASP A 39 8.52 -13.20 19.08
N PRO A 40 8.67 -11.97 18.53
CA PRO A 40 9.06 -11.82 17.15
C PRO A 40 10.52 -12.23 16.97
N ARG A 41 10.84 -12.82 15.81
CA ARG A 41 12.20 -13.15 15.42
C ARG A 41 13.01 -11.87 15.21
N PRO A 42 14.21 -11.73 15.80
CA PRO A 42 15.11 -10.62 15.48
C PRO A 42 15.67 -10.80 14.08
N ILE A 43 15.64 -9.74 13.28
CA ILE A 43 16.24 -9.66 11.94
C ILE A 43 17.02 -8.36 11.81
N THR A 44 18.17 -8.40 11.14
CA THR A 44 19.11 -7.28 11.07
C THR A 44 19.06 -6.54 9.75
N SER A 45 18.60 -7.19 8.69
CA SER A 45 18.44 -6.65 7.34
C SER A 45 17.44 -7.48 6.56
N ILE A 46 16.96 -6.96 5.41
CA ILE A 46 16.10 -7.71 4.48
C ILE A 46 16.83 -8.97 3.99
N LYS A 47 18.15 -8.88 3.72
CA LYS A 47 18.97 -10.04 3.38
C LYS A 47 18.94 -11.09 4.49
N ASN A 48 19.25 -10.71 5.72
CA ASN A 48 19.21 -11.61 6.87
C ASN A 48 17.81 -12.21 7.07
N MET A 49 16.76 -11.43 6.86
CA MET A 49 15.37 -11.88 6.92
C MET A 49 15.10 -13.04 5.97
N ILE A 50 15.42 -12.86 4.67
CA ILE A 50 15.09 -13.89 3.66
C ILE A 50 16.00 -15.11 3.75
N GLU A 51 17.29 -14.93 4.06
CA GLU A 51 18.24 -16.02 4.30
C GLU A 51 17.77 -16.92 5.45
N THR A 52 17.48 -16.32 6.61
CA THR A 52 17.00 -17.09 7.77
C THR A 52 15.60 -17.67 7.57
N SER A 53 14.74 -17.03 6.77
CA SER A 53 13.44 -17.63 6.38
C SER A 53 13.63 -18.84 5.48
N ALA A 54 14.54 -18.78 4.50
CA ALA A 54 14.85 -19.93 3.64
C ALA A 54 15.51 -21.09 4.39
N GLU A 55 16.30 -20.80 5.44
CA GLU A 55 16.87 -21.81 6.32
C GLU A 55 15.81 -22.48 7.22
N MET A 56 14.90 -21.68 7.78
CA MET A 56 13.85 -22.18 8.69
C MET A 56 12.73 -22.93 7.94
N PHE A 57 12.40 -22.48 6.73
CA PHE A 57 11.23 -22.94 5.95
C PHE A 57 11.58 -23.33 4.50
N PRO A 58 12.65 -24.11 4.25
CA PRO A 58 13.16 -24.32 2.88
C PRO A 58 12.14 -24.89 1.91
N ASP A 59 11.26 -25.75 2.39
CA ASP A 59 10.27 -26.48 1.57
C ASP A 59 8.87 -25.85 1.63
N HIS A 60 8.66 -24.78 2.44
CA HIS A 60 7.41 -24.03 2.40
C HIS A 60 7.29 -23.28 1.08
N ILE A 61 6.07 -23.10 0.63
CA ILE A 61 5.77 -22.31 -0.56
C ILE A 61 5.98 -20.82 -0.22
N ALA A 62 6.88 -20.17 -0.95
CA ALA A 62 7.08 -18.72 -0.90
C ALA A 62 6.08 -18.03 -1.85
N PHE A 63 5.82 -18.60 -3.02
CA PHE A 63 4.93 -17.99 -4.00
C PHE A 63 3.97 -18.98 -4.65
N TYR A 64 2.75 -18.49 -4.88
CA TYR A 64 1.84 -18.94 -5.93
C TYR A 64 1.88 -17.91 -7.06
N THR A 65 2.32 -18.28 -8.25
CA THR A 65 2.51 -17.36 -9.37
C THR A 65 2.12 -17.99 -10.70
N LYS A 66 1.85 -17.17 -11.71
CA LYS A 66 1.58 -17.60 -13.08
C LYS A 66 2.58 -16.92 -14.02
N PHE A 67 3.37 -17.69 -14.72
CA PHE A 67 4.27 -17.19 -15.76
C PHE A 67 3.56 -17.04 -17.10
N GLU A 68 2.54 -17.87 -17.32
CA GLU A 68 1.71 -17.94 -18.53
C GLU A 68 0.25 -18.16 -18.15
N LYS A 69 -0.64 -18.14 -19.15
CA LYS A 69 -2.04 -18.55 -18.94
C LYS A 69 -2.09 -20.00 -18.51
N GLY A 70 -2.67 -20.27 -17.35
CA GLY A 70 -2.75 -21.63 -16.82
C GLY A 70 -2.96 -21.67 -15.30
N PRO A 71 -2.72 -22.83 -14.68
CA PRO A 71 -2.78 -22.96 -13.22
C PRO A 71 -1.62 -22.22 -12.55
N TYR A 72 -1.79 -21.91 -11.28
CA TYR A 72 -0.69 -21.41 -10.46
C TYR A 72 0.44 -22.44 -10.35
N LYS A 73 1.66 -21.95 -10.45
CA LYS A 73 2.87 -22.68 -10.08
C LYS A 73 3.30 -22.27 -8.70
N THR A 74 3.89 -23.18 -7.96
CA THR A 74 4.45 -22.92 -6.62
C THR A 74 5.96 -22.81 -6.71
N ILE A 75 6.52 -21.89 -5.92
CA ILE A 75 7.96 -21.71 -5.73
C ILE A 75 8.24 -21.84 -4.25
N THR A 76 9.17 -22.68 -3.87
CA THR A 76 9.59 -22.83 -2.47
C THR A 76 10.57 -21.73 -2.04
N PHE A 77 10.76 -21.53 -0.72
CA PHE A 77 11.77 -20.59 -0.21
C PHE A 77 13.18 -20.97 -0.68
N LYS A 78 13.50 -22.25 -0.77
CA LYS A 78 14.77 -22.74 -1.28
C LYS A 78 15.01 -22.34 -2.74
N GLU A 79 14.00 -22.52 -3.60
CA GLU A 79 14.06 -22.12 -5.01
C GLU A 79 14.17 -20.61 -5.13
N TYR A 80 13.38 -19.87 -4.38
CA TYR A 80 13.41 -18.42 -4.35
C TYR A 80 14.78 -17.87 -3.94
N MET A 81 15.39 -18.43 -2.88
CA MET A 81 16.72 -18.01 -2.45
C MET A 81 17.80 -18.32 -3.48
N ALA A 82 17.69 -19.44 -4.19
CA ALA A 82 18.60 -19.79 -5.30
C ALA A 82 18.48 -18.79 -6.47
N ASP A 83 17.26 -18.33 -6.76
CA ASP A 83 17.02 -17.32 -7.80
C ASP A 83 17.57 -15.96 -7.41
N ILE A 84 17.37 -15.53 -6.16
CA ILE A 84 17.95 -14.29 -5.62
C ILE A 84 19.47 -14.30 -5.72
N ASN A 85 20.09 -15.38 -5.23
CA ASN A 85 21.55 -15.54 -5.26
C ASN A 85 22.10 -15.55 -6.69
N GLY A 86 21.44 -16.28 -7.61
CA GLY A 86 21.83 -16.33 -9.01
C GLY A 86 21.76 -14.96 -9.66
N LEU A 87 20.61 -14.31 -9.63
CA LEU A 87 20.44 -12.99 -10.26
C LEU A 87 21.38 -11.95 -9.65
N GLY A 88 21.47 -11.88 -8.32
CA GLY A 88 22.34 -10.93 -7.63
C GLY A 88 23.82 -11.10 -7.98
N THR A 89 24.32 -12.35 -8.06
CA THR A 89 25.68 -12.65 -8.48
C THR A 89 25.92 -12.17 -9.90
N LYS A 90 24.96 -12.38 -10.82
CA LYS A 90 25.08 -11.90 -12.19
C LYS A 90 25.13 -10.38 -12.28
N LEU A 91 24.26 -9.68 -11.54
CA LEU A 91 24.25 -8.21 -11.51
C LEU A 91 25.58 -7.65 -11.00
N ILE A 92 26.17 -8.24 -9.96
CA ILE A 92 27.51 -7.85 -9.48
C ILE A 92 28.56 -8.09 -10.54
N SER A 93 28.54 -9.23 -11.24
CA SER A 93 29.49 -9.54 -12.32
C SER A 93 29.40 -8.55 -13.50
N MET A 94 28.24 -7.90 -13.68
CA MET A 94 28.02 -6.84 -14.68
C MET A 94 28.51 -5.46 -14.20
N GLY A 95 29.08 -5.35 -12.99
CA GLY A 95 29.54 -4.09 -12.43
C GLY A 95 28.44 -3.22 -11.84
N LEU A 96 27.30 -3.81 -11.48
CA LEU A 96 26.17 -3.11 -10.88
C LEU A 96 26.23 -3.02 -9.34
N LYS A 97 27.30 -3.50 -8.71
CA LYS A 97 27.52 -3.35 -7.27
C LYS A 97 27.42 -1.88 -6.84
N ASP A 98 26.69 -1.58 -5.78
CA ASP A 98 26.45 -0.26 -5.19
C ASP A 98 25.75 0.74 -6.14
N ASN A 99 25.07 0.25 -7.19
CA ASN A 99 24.30 1.07 -8.10
C ASN A 99 22.83 1.17 -7.66
N ARG A 100 22.13 2.18 -8.20
CA ARG A 100 20.67 2.26 -8.13
C ARG A 100 20.09 1.59 -9.35
N ILE A 101 19.11 0.72 -9.11
CA ILE A 101 18.49 -0.09 -10.15
C ILE A 101 16.99 0.13 -10.07
N ALA A 102 16.42 0.63 -11.16
CA ALA A 102 14.97 0.84 -11.27
C ALA A 102 14.25 -0.47 -11.54
N ILE A 103 13.05 -0.63 -10.96
CA ILE A 103 12.19 -1.81 -11.18
C ILE A 103 10.79 -1.31 -11.46
N ILE A 104 10.23 -1.66 -12.62
CA ILE A 104 8.91 -1.22 -13.05
C ILE A 104 8.16 -2.37 -13.75
N GLY A 105 6.90 -2.55 -13.39
CA GLY A 105 6.06 -3.59 -14.00
C GLY A 105 4.89 -4.01 -13.13
N ASP A 106 4.20 -5.05 -13.59
CA ASP A 106 3.15 -5.69 -12.81
C ASP A 106 3.73 -6.48 -11.65
N THR A 107 2.98 -6.57 -10.53
CA THR A 107 3.34 -7.39 -9.37
C THR A 107 3.38 -8.86 -9.78
N ASN A 108 4.56 -9.47 -9.75
CA ASN A 108 4.79 -10.86 -10.12
C ASN A 108 6.13 -11.39 -9.57
N TYR A 109 6.40 -12.68 -9.80
CA TYR A 109 7.61 -13.33 -9.29
C TYR A 109 8.92 -12.73 -9.80
N THR A 110 9.00 -12.38 -11.09
CA THR A 110 10.24 -11.81 -11.65
C THR A 110 10.54 -10.42 -11.08
N TRP A 111 9.50 -9.64 -10.78
CA TRP A 111 9.64 -8.38 -10.07
C TRP A 111 10.23 -8.62 -8.66
N SER A 112 9.66 -9.57 -7.92
CA SER A 112 10.08 -9.91 -6.55
C SER A 112 11.53 -10.40 -6.49
N VAL A 113 11.95 -11.26 -7.43
CA VAL A 113 13.35 -11.72 -7.52
C VAL A 113 14.28 -10.56 -7.90
N SER A 114 13.86 -9.69 -8.84
CA SER A 114 14.66 -8.53 -9.25
C SER A 114 14.94 -7.59 -8.08
N ASP A 115 13.90 -7.27 -7.29
CA ASP A 115 14.02 -6.40 -6.12
C ASP A 115 14.95 -7.01 -5.06
N MET A 116 14.70 -8.26 -4.68
CA MET A 116 15.51 -8.92 -3.65
C MET A 116 16.97 -9.13 -4.09
N ALA A 117 17.22 -9.39 -5.37
CA ALA A 117 18.58 -9.43 -5.91
C ALA A 117 19.28 -8.06 -5.83
N VAL A 118 18.52 -6.97 -5.92
CA VAL A 118 19.07 -5.62 -5.74
C VAL A 118 19.32 -5.32 -4.26
N VAL A 119 18.29 -5.38 -3.43
CA VAL A 119 18.39 -4.92 -2.02
C VAL A 119 19.25 -5.85 -1.16
N CYS A 120 19.31 -7.15 -1.45
CA CYS A 120 20.06 -8.11 -0.64
C CYS A 120 21.57 -8.18 -0.97
N GLY A 121 22.10 -7.28 -1.79
CA GLY A 121 23.55 -7.29 -2.00
C GLY A 121 24.08 -6.57 -3.23
N THR A 122 23.23 -6.24 -4.22
CA THR A 122 23.70 -5.51 -5.42
C THR A 122 23.73 -4.01 -5.21
N GLY A 123 22.67 -3.40 -4.62
CA GLY A 123 22.62 -1.96 -4.48
C GLY A 123 21.32 -1.43 -3.88
N CYS A 124 20.83 -0.31 -4.40
CA CYS A 124 19.59 0.33 -3.93
C CYS A 124 18.49 0.17 -5.00
N ALA A 125 17.34 -0.36 -4.59
CA ALA A 125 16.19 -0.50 -5.47
C ALA A 125 15.44 0.84 -5.63
N VAL A 126 14.92 1.08 -6.83
CA VAL A 126 14.07 2.23 -7.16
C VAL A 126 12.79 1.71 -7.83
N PRO A 127 11.82 1.26 -7.04
CA PRO A 127 10.51 0.86 -7.56
C PRO A 127 9.78 2.06 -8.18
N LEU A 128 9.31 1.91 -9.41
CA LEU A 128 8.62 2.96 -10.15
C LEU A 128 7.19 2.55 -10.50
N ASP A 129 6.29 3.53 -10.46
CA ASP A 129 4.90 3.33 -10.88
C ASP A 129 4.82 3.14 -12.39
N LYS A 130 4.24 2.01 -12.79
CA LYS A 130 4.07 1.62 -14.19
C LYS A 130 3.07 2.50 -14.97
N GLU A 131 2.22 3.25 -14.30
CA GLU A 131 1.21 4.11 -14.93
C GLU A 131 1.73 5.53 -15.22
N LEU A 132 2.98 5.84 -14.83
CA LEU A 132 3.56 7.15 -15.07
C LEU A 132 3.81 7.41 -16.56
N PRO A 133 3.59 8.67 -17.03
CA PRO A 133 3.94 9.11 -18.38
C PRO A 133 5.44 9.06 -18.64
N TYR A 134 5.83 9.01 -19.92
CA TYR A 134 7.24 8.99 -20.36
C TYR A 134 8.11 10.06 -19.71
N ALA A 135 7.63 11.31 -19.70
CA ALA A 135 8.38 12.44 -19.16
C ALA A 135 8.68 12.30 -17.67
N ASP A 136 7.69 11.84 -16.90
CA ASP A 136 7.84 11.63 -15.46
C ASP A 136 8.78 10.47 -15.17
N LEU A 137 8.63 9.33 -15.86
CA LEU A 137 9.54 8.20 -15.74
C LEU A 137 10.98 8.60 -16.05
N LYS A 138 11.20 9.36 -17.14
CA LYS A 138 12.52 9.83 -17.53
C LYS A 138 13.14 10.75 -16.47
N ASN A 139 12.33 11.63 -15.89
CA ASN A 139 12.78 12.50 -14.80
C ASN A 139 13.16 11.69 -13.56
N LEU A 140 12.35 10.67 -13.18
CA LEU A 140 12.67 9.83 -12.02
C LEU A 140 13.92 8.97 -12.24
N ILE A 141 14.15 8.46 -13.44
CA ILE A 141 15.41 7.76 -13.80
C ILE A 141 16.61 8.69 -13.65
N LYS A 142 16.51 9.95 -14.12
CA LYS A 142 17.56 10.95 -13.96
C LYS A 142 17.78 11.32 -12.48
N GLU A 143 16.72 11.61 -11.76
CA GLU A 143 16.78 12.03 -10.37
C GLU A 143 17.35 10.94 -9.47
N SER A 144 16.88 9.69 -9.66
CA SER A 144 17.37 8.54 -8.92
C SER A 144 18.77 8.10 -9.31
N GLU A 145 19.28 8.56 -10.47
CA GLU A 145 20.58 8.14 -11.04
C GLU A 145 20.63 6.61 -11.28
N ALA A 146 19.50 5.99 -11.61
CA ALA A 146 19.42 4.56 -11.87
C ALA A 146 20.21 4.18 -13.13
N THR A 147 21.12 3.21 -13.00
CA THR A 147 22.01 2.76 -14.08
C THR A 147 21.50 1.55 -14.84
N ALA A 148 20.53 0.85 -14.26
CA ALA A 148 19.84 -0.28 -14.90
C ALA A 148 18.34 -0.19 -14.59
N VAL A 149 17.52 -0.81 -15.46
CA VAL A 149 16.08 -0.91 -15.23
C VAL A 149 15.60 -2.32 -15.61
N PHE A 150 14.85 -2.93 -14.67
CA PHE A 150 14.00 -4.09 -14.94
C PHE A 150 12.62 -3.60 -15.34
N PHE A 151 12.07 -4.12 -16.44
CA PHE A 151 10.77 -3.69 -16.96
C PHE A 151 9.96 -4.82 -17.59
N ASP A 152 8.64 -4.66 -17.61
CA ASP A 152 7.74 -5.56 -18.33
C ASP A 152 7.71 -5.25 -19.85
N LYS A 153 7.26 -6.22 -20.65
CA LYS A 153 7.21 -6.11 -22.13
C LYS A 153 6.50 -4.85 -22.64
N LYS A 154 5.48 -4.40 -21.95
CA LYS A 154 4.70 -3.21 -22.37
C LYS A 154 5.50 -1.93 -22.29
N ARG A 155 6.55 -1.90 -21.49
CA ARG A 155 7.41 -0.73 -21.23
C ARG A 155 8.64 -0.68 -22.11
N GLU A 156 8.93 -1.72 -22.87
CA GLU A 156 10.11 -1.77 -23.74
C GLU A 156 10.26 -0.56 -24.67
N PRO A 157 9.22 -0.09 -25.39
CA PRO A 157 9.35 1.07 -26.25
C PRO A 157 9.76 2.35 -25.50
N ILE A 158 9.34 2.48 -24.24
CA ILE A 158 9.68 3.60 -23.37
C ILE A 158 11.16 3.61 -23.06
N PHE A 159 11.69 2.47 -22.58
CA PHE A 159 13.09 2.39 -22.11
C PHE A 159 14.08 2.26 -23.26
N THR A 160 13.75 1.63 -24.36
CA THR A 160 14.59 1.62 -25.56
C THR A 160 14.72 3.01 -26.18
N ARG A 161 13.62 3.78 -26.23
CA ARG A 161 13.68 5.20 -26.62
C ARG A 161 14.56 6.01 -25.68
N MET A 162 14.37 5.87 -24.36
CA MET A 162 15.15 6.59 -23.33
C MET A 162 16.64 6.28 -23.43
N MET A 163 17.02 5.03 -23.67
CA MET A 163 18.40 4.59 -23.88
C MET A 163 18.96 5.17 -25.18
N ALA A 164 18.18 5.17 -26.26
CA ALA A 164 18.59 5.71 -27.56
C ALA A 164 18.79 7.25 -27.52
N GLU A 165 17.98 7.97 -26.76
CA GLU A 165 18.17 9.42 -26.53
C GLU A 165 19.51 9.72 -25.83
N GLY A 166 19.95 8.85 -24.91
CA GLY A 166 21.30 8.89 -24.32
C GLY A 166 21.52 10.00 -23.29
N ASP A 167 20.46 10.62 -22.79
CA ASP A 167 20.50 11.70 -21.82
C ASP A 167 20.10 11.26 -20.39
N THR A 168 20.10 9.95 -20.13
CA THR A 168 19.88 9.33 -18.81
C THR A 168 21.11 8.51 -18.40
N PRO A 169 21.25 8.18 -17.10
CA PRO A 169 22.37 7.34 -16.61
C PRO A 169 22.22 5.85 -16.95
N LEU A 170 21.14 5.41 -17.61
CA LEU A 170 20.88 4.01 -17.92
C LEU A 170 21.99 3.40 -18.79
N LYS A 171 22.45 2.22 -18.39
CA LYS A 171 23.42 1.38 -19.11
C LYS A 171 22.86 0.03 -19.49
N TYR A 172 21.90 -0.48 -18.73
CA TYR A 172 21.32 -1.81 -18.92
C TYR A 172 19.79 -1.76 -18.89
N LEU A 173 19.19 -2.39 -19.91
CA LEU A 173 17.77 -2.63 -20.04
C LEU A 173 17.50 -4.12 -19.88
N ILE A 174 16.69 -4.53 -18.89
CA ILE A 174 16.46 -5.93 -18.54
C ILE A 174 14.95 -6.21 -18.61
N ALA A 175 14.56 -7.01 -19.60
CA ALA A 175 13.16 -7.39 -19.80
C ALA A 175 12.80 -8.61 -18.92
N GLN A 176 11.82 -8.45 -18.04
CA GLN A 176 11.44 -9.46 -17.02
C GLN A 176 10.72 -10.70 -17.59
N GLN A 177 10.00 -10.54 -18.70
CA GLN A 177 9.13 -11.59 -19.25
C GLN A 177 9.70 -12.28 -20.50
N GLU A 178 10.83 -11.80 -21.00
CA GLU A 178 11.42 -12.29 -22.23
C GLU A 178 12.51 -13.33 -21.94
N HIS A 179 12.53 -14.40 -22.72
CA HIS A 179 13.50 -15.48 -22.59
C HIS A 179 14.76 -15.30 -23.47
N GLU A 180 14.70 -14.39 -24.45
CA GLU A 180 15.80 -14.13 -25.36
C GLU A 180 16.25 -12.68 -25.30
N GLU A 181 17.57 -12.50 -25.39
CA GLU A 181 18.18 -11.17 -25.57
C GLU A 181 17.99 -10.70 -27.01
N ARG A 182 17.85 -9.40 -27.19
CA ARG A 182 17.67 -8.82 -28.53
C ARG A 182 18.24 -7.42 -28.66
N THR A 183 18.51 -7.03 -29.89
CA THR A 183 18.84 -5.66 -30.27
C THR A 183 17.62 -5.03 -30.93
N VAL A 184 17.24 -3.84 -30.45
CA VAL A 184 16.10 -3.07 -30.94
C VAL A 184 16.63 -1.84 -31.67
N GLU A 185 16.19 -1.65 -32.92
CA GLU A 185 16.51 -0.44 -33.70
C GLU A 185 15.49 0.66 -33.38
N VAL A 186 15.97 1.76 -32.82
CA VAL A 186 15.15 2.91 -32.39
C VAL A 186 15.40 4.10 -33.28
N ALA A 187 14.36 4.59 -33.96
CA ALA A 187 14.37 5.86 -34.68
C ALA A 187 14.07 7.02 -33.72
N LEU A 188 14.91 8.06 -33.68
CA LEU A 188 14.67 9.25 -32.86
C LEU A 188 13.95 10.32 -33.67
N GLU A 189 12.93 10.95 -33.09
CA GLU A 189 12.21 12.08 -33.68
C GLU A 189 13.16 13.28 -33.85
N GLY A 190 13.19 13.88 -35.05
CA GLY A 190 14.00 15.07 -35.34
C GLY A 190 15.45 14.79 -35.79
N ALA A 191 15.88 13.52 -35.83
CA ALA A 191 17.14 13.16 -36.51
C ALA A 191 16.91 13.07 -38.02
N GLU A 192 17.99 13.38 -38.82
CA GLU A 192 17.97 13.12 -40.27
C GLU A 192 17.46 11.69 -40.53
N ALA A 193 16.64 11.49 -41.53
CA ALA A 193 15.70 10.37 -41.73
C ALA A 193 16.28 8.93 -41.70
N GLU A 194 17.58 8.75 -41.40
CA GLU A 194 18.28 7.45 -41.42
C GLU A 194 19.03 7.08 -40.12
N ALA A 195 19.09 7.95 -39.11
CA ALA A 195 19.84 7.66 -37.90
C ALA A 195 19.03 6.81 -36.91
N LYS A 196 19.10 5.48 -37.08
CA LYS A 196 18.62 4.52 -36.08
C LYS A 196 19.72 4.24 -35.07
N LYS A 197 19.35 4.09 -33.79
CA LYS A 197 20.27 3.63 -32.75
C LYS A 197 19.92 2.21 -32.32
N SER A 198 20.91 1.34 -32.28
CA SER A 198 20.77 -0.03 -31.80
C SER A 198 20.86 -0.05 -30.28
N VAL A 199 19.83 -0.59 -29.64
CA VAL A 199 19.70 -0.70 -28.18
C VAL A 199 19.61 -2.17 -27.80
N GLN A 200 20.51 -2.63 -26.94
CA GLN A 200 20.48 -3.99 -26.42
C GLN A 200 19.46 -4.13 -25.29
N VAL A 201 18.62 -5.14 -25.35
CA VAL A 201 17.68 -5.55 -24.31
C VAL A 201 18.08 -6.93 -23.81
N LEU A 202 18.44 -7.01 -22.53
CA LEU A 202 18.83 -8.23 -21.85
C LEU A 202 17.59 -9.00 -21.37
N SER A 203 17.73 -10.32 -21.23
CA SER A 203 16.69 -11.20 -20.69
C SER A 203 16.91 -11.47 -19.21
N PHE A 204 15.91 -11.22 -18.37
CA PHE A 204 15.92 -11.63 -16.97
C PHE A 204 16.29 -13.12 -16.80
N TRP A 205 15.66 -14.00 -17.58
CA TRP A 205 15.86 -15.45 -17.46
C TRP A 205 17.27 -15.88 -17.86
N LYS A 206 17.85 -15.27 -18.90
CA LYS A 206 19.24 -15.53 -19.30
C LYS A 206 20.22 -15.06 -18.23
N LEU A 207 19.97 -13.86 -17.64
CA LEU A 207 20.80 -13.37 -16.54
C LEU A 207 20.72 -14.27 -15.32
N LEU A 208 19.50 -14.74 -14.98
CA LEU A 208 19.28 -15.65 -13.87
C LEU A 208 20.01 -16.99 -14.07
N GLU A 209 19.88 -17.62 -15.24
CA GLU A 209 20.58 -18.87 -15.58
C GLU A 209 22.09 -18.68 -15.48
N ALA A 210 22.65 -17.66 -16.14
CA ALA A 210 24.08 -17.35 -16.09
C ALA A 210 24.57 -17.08 -14.66
N GLY A 211 23.75 -16.42 -13.84
CA GLY A 211 24.08 -16.17 -12.43
C GLY A 211 24.09 -17.45 -11.59
N LYS A 212 23.14 -18.36 -11.80
CA LYS A 212 23.15 -19.68 -11.15
C LYS A 212 24.40 -20.49 -11.54
N GLU A 213 24.83 -20.41 -12.78
CA GLU A 213 26.10 -21.04 -13.21
C GLU A 213 27.31 -20.43 -12.51
N LEU A 214 27.36 -19.10 -12.33
CA LEU A 214 28.44 -18.45 -11.58
C LEU A 214 28.48 -18.93 -10.14
N VAL A 215 27.33 -18.99 -9.47
CA VAL A 215 27.22 -19.53 -8.09
C VAL A 215 27.67 -20.98 -8.02
N ALA A 216 27.24 -21.84 -8.96
CA ALA A 216 27.64 -23.24 -9.03
C ALA A 216 29.15 -23.41 -9.25
N ASN A 217 29.80 -22.46 -9.93
CA ASN A 217 31.24 -22.40 -10.14
C ASN A 217 32.00 -21.76 -8.98
N GLY A 218 31.32 -21.45 -7.86
CA GLY A 218 31.95 -20.96 -6.64
C GLY A 218 32.02 -19.44 -6.48
N ASP A 219 31.36 -18.66 -7.35
CA ASP A 219 31.24 -17.22 -7.17
C ASP A 219 30.28 -16.92 -6.00
N ARG A 220 30.80 -16.28 -4.96
CA ARG A 220 30.08 -15.91 -3.75
C ARG A 220 29.93 -14.39 -3.58
N SER A 221 30.24 -13.62 -4.61
CA SER A 221 30.29 -12.15 -4.55
C SER A 221 28.99 -11.52 -4.02
N PHE A 222 27.83 -12.10 -4.34
CA PHE A 222 26.54 -11.66 -3.81
C PHE A 222 26.22 -12.29 -2.45
N ILE A 223 26.47 -13.59 -2.29
CA ILE A 223 26.19 -14.31 -1.04
C ILE A 223 26.96 -13.68 0.12
N ASP A 224 28.24 -13.32 -0.11
CA ASP A 224 29.10 -12.71 0.90
C ASP A 224 29.08 -11.16 0.84
N ALA A 225 28.14 -10.57 0.10
CA ALA A 225 28.01 -9.12 -0.01
C ALA A 225 27.72 -8.48 1.34
N GLN A 226 28.55 -7.50 1.72
CA GLN A 226 28.36 -6.70 2.93
C GLN A 226 27.22 -5.70 2.73
N ILE A 227 26.37 -5.55 3.76
CA ILE A 227 25.26 -4.60 3.80
C ILE A 227 25.42 -3.71 5.04
N ASP A 228 25.32 -2.40 4.88
CA ASP A 228 25.05 -1.48 5.99
C ASP A 228 23.54 -1.32 6.13
N SER A 229 22.97 -1.85 7.19
CA SER A 229 21.53 -1.85 7.45
C SER A 229 20.94 -0.46 7.64
N ARG A 230 21.78 0.55 7.87
CA ARG A 230 21.39 1.95 8.11
C ARG A 230 21.39 2.79 6.84
N GLU A 231 22.09 2.35 5.79
CA GLU A 231 22.10 3.06 4.50
C GLU A 231 20.78 2.84 3.74
N THR A 232 20.50 3.72 2.79
CA THR A 232 19.32 3.62 1.93
C THR A 232 19.37 2.35 1.09
N SER A 233 18.40 1.46 1.29
CA SER A 233 18.23 0.22 0.52
C SER A 233 17.20 0.36 -0.60
N ILE A 234 16.25 1.27 -0.43
CA ILE A 234 15.16 1.51 -1.37
C ILE A 234 14.79 2.99 -1.40
N ILE A 235 14.50 3.52 -2.60
CA ILE A 235 13.98 4.88 -2.80
C ILE A 235 12.62 4.75 -3.46
N ILE A 236 11.55 5.14 -2.76
CA ILE A 236 10.19 5.08 -3.25
C ILE A 236 9.71 6.48 -3.57
N PHE A 237 9.37 6.73 -4.84
CA PHE A 237 8.84 8.01 -5.27
C PHE A 237 7.32 8.08 -5.07
N THR A 238 6.87 9.11 -4.36
CA THR A 238 5.44 9.37 -4.17
C THR A 238 5.05 10.65 -4.88
N SER A 239 3.84 10.67 -5.48
CA SER A 239 3.27 11.88 -6.07
C SER A 239 2.99 12.89 -4.94
N GLY A 240 3.88 13.88 -4.81
CA GLY A 240 3.68 14.97 -3.85
C GLY A 240 2.42 15.78 -4.18
N THR A 241 1.78 16.32 -3.16
CA THR A 241 0.64 17.26 -3.31
C THR A 241 1.02 18.55 -4.07
N THR A 242 2.32 18.81 -4.25
CA THR A 242 2.89 19.95 -4.98
C THR A 242 3.22 19.66 -6.45
N GLY A 243 2.92 18.46 -6.95
CA GLY A 243 3.16 18.06 -8.35
C GLY A 243 4.55 17.50 -8.65
N LEU A 244 5.55 17.69 -7.78
CA LEU A 244 6.86 17.06 -7.90
C LEU A 244 6.91 15.79 -7.03
N ALA A 245 7.34 14.68 -7.61
CA ALA A 245 7.53 13.44 -6.88
C ALA A 245 8.64 13.59 -5.83
N LYS A 246 8.45 13.01 -4.65
CA LYS A 246 9.43 13.00 -3.57
C LYS A 246 9.95 11.57 -3.39
N GLY A 247 11.28 11.39 -3.45
CA GLY A 247 11.91 10.10 -3.17
C GLY A 247 12.08 9.87 -1.68
N ILE A 248 11.36 8.91 -1.12
CA ILE A 248 11.44 8.51 0.29
C ILE A 248 12.58 7.50 0.43
N MET A 249 13.55 7.78 1.29
CA MET A 249 14.69 6.90 1.55
C MET A 249 14.38 5.97 2.73
N LEU A 250 14.32 4.67 2.47
CA LEU A 250 14.17 3.65 3.49
C LEU A 250 15.43 2.80 3.58
N SER A 251 15.87 2.56 4.80
CA SER A 251 16.96 1.63 5.11
C SER A 251 16.44 0.21 5.38
N HIS A 252 17.33 -0.75 5.43
CA HIS A 252 16.98 -2.10 5.91
C HIS A 252 16.37 -2.06 7.30
N ARG A 253 16.92 -1.23 8.21
CA ARG A 253 16.40 -1.11 9.58
C ARG A 253 14.97 -0.59 9.62
N ASN A 254 14.63 0.42 8.79
CA ASN A 254 13.26 0.95 8.78
C ASN A 254 12.23 -0.13 8.43
N ILE A 255 12.51 -0.92 7.39
CA ILE A 255 11.62 -2.00 6.93
C ILE A 255 11.61 -3.15 7.94
N CYS A 256 12.79 -3.59 8.43
CA CYS A 256 12.88 -4.66 9.42
C CYS A 256 12.21 -4.30 10.75
N ALA A 257 12.21 -3.02 11.15
CA ALA A 257 11.47 -2.58 12.32
C ALA A 257 9.98 -2.90 12.18
N ASP A 258 9.36 -2.55 11.04
CA ASP A 258 7.96 -2.89 10.78
C ASP A 258 7.70 -4.40 10.79
N LEU A 259 8.59 -5.18 10.17
CA LEU A 259 8.46 -6.65 10.14
C LEU A 259 8.52 -7.27 11.55
N ILE A 260 9.35 -6.72 12.44
CA ILE A 260 9.47 -7.19 13.83
C ILE A 260 8.26 -6.81 14.67
N ILE A 261 7.79 -5.53 14.56
CA ILE A 261 6.80 -4.99 15.51
C ILE A 261 5.35 -5.22 15.09
N SER A 262 5.04 -5.22 13.80
CA SER A 262 3.65 -5.26 13.34
C SER A 262 2.94 -6.60 13.61
N PRO A 263 3.56 -7.79 13.48
CA PRO A 263 2.90 -9.05 13.79
C PRO A 263 2.71 -9.29 15.30
N THR A 264 3.00 -8.30 16.14
CA THR A 264 2.83 -8.42 17.60
C THR A 264 1.41 -8.13 18.07
N VAL A 265 0.64 -7.42 17.25
CA VAL A 265 -0.78 -7.08 17.48
C VAL A 265 -1.71 -7.88 16.57
N LEU A 266 -1.16 -8.73 15.71
CA LEU A 266 -1.86 -9.49 14.68
C LEU A 266 -1.25 -10.89 14.56
N LEU A 267 -2.08 -11.93 14.62
CA LEU A 267 -1.60 -13.31 14.42
C LEU A 267 -1.29 -13.56 12.94
N VAL A 268 -0.03 -13.79 12.65
CA VAL A 268 0.46 -14.30 11.36
C VAL A 268 1.25 -15.57 11.61
N THR A 269 0.77 -16.70 11.08
CA THR A 269 1.42 -18.00 11.18
C THR A 269 2.27 -18.27 9.93
N ASP A 270 2.99 -19.36 9.89
CA ASP A 270 3.81 -19.81 8.76
C ASP A 270 3.01 -20.59 7.68
N HIS A 271 1.69 -20.70 7.86
CA HIS A 271 0.78 -21.40 6.94
C HIS A 271 -0.18 -20.48 6.21
N GLU A 272 0.04 -19.17 6.28
CA GLU A 272 -0.82 -18.20 5.63
C GLU A 272 -0.53 -18.11 4.13
N ILE A 273 -1.55 -17.66 3.39
CA ILE A 273 -1.43 -17.29 1.98
C ILE A 273 -1.95 -15.86 1.85
N PHE A 274 -1.04 -14.94 1.59
CA PHE A 274 -1.36 -13.53 1.36
C PHE A 274 -1.73 -13.32 -0.11
N PHE A 275 -2.84 -12.64 -0.36
CA PHE A 275 -3.34 -12.40 -1.71
C PHE A 275 -2.88 -11.04 -2.21
N SER A 276 -1.75 -11.01 -2.90
CA SER A 276 -1.06 -9.81 -3.39
C SER A 276 -1.73 -9.28 -4.65
N MET A 277 -2.30 -8.07 -4.58
CA MET A 277 -2.98 -7.43 -5.71
C MET A 277 -2.70 -5.94 -5.84
N LEU A 278 -2.16 -5.30 -4.82
CA LEU A 278 -1.83 -3.89 -4.87
C LEU A 278 -0.52 -3.67 -5.67
N PRO A 279 -0.26 -2.42 -6.12
CA PRO A 279 1.01 -2.14 -6.80
C PRO A 279 2.20 -2.28 -5.85
N ILE A 280 3.12 -3.20 -6.16
CA ILE A 280 4.25 -3.55 -5.28
C ILE A 280 5.27 -2.41 -5.10
N HIS A 281 5.27 -1.40 -5.95
CA HIS A 281 6.09 -0.19 -5.77
C HIS A 281 5.59 0.70 -4.62
N HIS A 282 4.41 0.44 -4.03
CA HIS A 282 3.94 1.11 -2.83
C HIS A 282 4.37 0.35 -1.57
N THR A 283 4.82 1.08 -0.54
CA THR A 283 5.28 0.51 0.73
C THR A 283 4.26 -0.41 1.39
N TYR A 284 2.96 -0.14 1.23
CA TYR A 284 1.89 -0.96 1.82
C TYR A 284 1.92 -2.39 1.25
N GLU A 285 1.99 -2.55 -0.06
CA GLU A 285 2.15 -3.87 -0.68
C GLU A 285 3.53 -4.45 -0.38
N TYR A 286 4.59 -3.62 -0.56
CA TYR A 286 5.97 -4.06 -0.44
C TYR A 286 6.29 -4.65 0.94
N THR A 287 6.00 -3.92 2.01
CA THR A 287 6.34 -4.39 3.37
C THR A 287 5.29 -5.34 3.92
N SER A 288 3.99 -5.02 3.76
CA SER A 288 2.92 -5.73 4.48
C SER A 288 2.42 -6.98 3.77
N ASP A 289 2.44 -7.01 2.42
CA ASP A 289 1.86 -8.10 1.64
C ASP A 289 2.92 -8.94 0.89
N PHE A 290 4.15 -8.39 0.74
CA PHE A 290 5.27 -9.11 0.14
C PHE A 290 6.32 -9.54 1.18
N LEU A 291 6.92 -8.62 1.96
CA LEU A 291 7.98 -8.99 2.90
C LEU A 291 7.47 -9.65 4.18
N MET A 292 6.33 -9.21 4.73
CA MET A 292 5.77 -9.75 5.97
C MET A 292 5.46 -11.27 5.88
N PRO A 293 4.78 -11.78 4.85
CA PRO A 293 4.59 -13.21 4.71
C PRO A 293 5.92 -13.96 4.64
N HIS A 294 6.90 -13.46 3.91
CA HIS A 294 8.22 -14.11 3.84
C HIS A 294 8.95 -14.11 5.19
N PHE A 295 8.85 -13.04 5.96
CA PHE A 295 9.38 -13.00 7.33
C PHE A 295 8.77 -14.09 8.22
N LYS A 296 7.50 -14.43 7.99
CA LYS A 296 6.75 -15.43 8.76
C LYS A 296 6.84 -16.86 8.19
N GLY A 297 7.47 -17.07 7.04
CA GLY A 297 7.51 -18.37 6.36
C GLY A 297 6.22 -18.72 5.61
N SER A 298 5.39 -17.72 5.33
CA SER A 298 4.11 -17.80 4.62
C SER A 298 4.26 -17.52 3.13
N ALA A 299 3.21 -17.83 2.37
CA ALA A 299 3.19 -17.68 0.92
C ALA A 299 2.57 -16.35 0.47
N VAL A 300 3.04 -15.84 -0.67
CA VAL A 300 2.43 -14.77 -1.45
C VAL A 300 1.78 -15.33 -2.70
N ALA A 301 0.52 -15.01 -2.95
CA ALA A 301 -0.21 -15.41 -4.15
C ALA A 301 -0.45 -14.18 -5.04
N HIS A 302 0.24 -14.09 -6.17
CA HIS A 302 0.11 -12.96 -7.09
C HIS A 302 -1.22 -13.02 -7.85
N CYS A 303 -2.01 -11.94 -7.78
CA CYS A 303 -3.23 -11.79 -8.55
C CYS A 303 -2.92 -11.38 -10.00
N GLU A 304 -3.61 -12.00 -10.98
CA GLU A 304 -3.49 -11.65 -12.42
C GLU A 304 -4.09 -10.26 -12.76
N GLY A 305 -4.65 -9.55 -11.78
CA GLY A 305 -5.28 -8.23 -11.91
C GLY A 305 -6.74 -8.20 -11.50
N LEU A 306 -7.31 -6.99 -11.38
CA LEU A 306 -8.63 -6.75 -10.80
C LEU A 306 -9.76 -7.61 -11.37
N LYS A 307 -9.72 -7.91 -12.67
CA LYS A 307 -10.74 -8.75 -13.34
C LYS A 307 -10.73 -10.21 -12.91
N TYR A 308 -9.62 -10.67 -12.33
CA TYR A 308 -9.39 -12.07 -12.00
C TYR A 308 -9.45 -12.36 -10.50
N ILE A 309 -9.72 -11.37 -9.66
CA ILE A 309 -9.70 -11.48 -8.18
C ILE A 309 -10.47 -12.72 -7.71
N LEU A 310 -11.77 -12.82 -8.02
CA LEU A 310 -12.60 -13.95 -7.55
C LEU A 310 -12.13 -15.30 -8.10
N LYS A 311 -11.70 -15.33 -9.36
CA LYS A 311 -11.14 -16.54 -9.97
C LYS A 311 -9.87 -16.98 -9.25
N ASN A 312 -8.93 -16.05 -9.05
CA ASN A 312 -7.65 -16.36 -8.41
C ASN A 312 -7.83 -16.74 -6.94
N ILE A 313 -8.75 -16.10 -6.23
CA ILE A 313 -9.13 -16.49 -4.86
C ILE A 313 -9.61 -17.95 -4.80
N GLN A 314 -10.44 -18.38 -5.76
CA GLN A 314 -10.92 -19.77 -5.84
C GLN A 314 -9.82 -20.77 -6.23
N GLU A 315 -8.77 -20.32 -6.92
CA GLU A 315 -7.65 -21.19 -7.31
C GLU A 315 -6.63 -21.40 -6.17
N VAL A 316 -6.36 -20.35 -5.34
CA VAL A 316 -5.30 -20.41 -4.32
C VAL A 316 -5.80 -20.48 -2.88
N HIS A 317 -7.09 -20.23 -2.65
CA HIS A 317 -7.72 -20.25 -1.32
C HIS A 317 -6.92 -19.46 -0.27
N PRO A 318 -6.72 -18.14 -0.46
CA PRO A 318 -5.90 -17.34 0.44
C PRO A 318 -6.52 -17.18 1.83
N THR A 319 -5.68 -16.80 2.79
CA THR A 319 -6.09 -16.59 4.19
C THR A 319 -6.06 -15.13 4.60
N PHE A 320 -5.20 -14.33 3.97
CA PHE A 320 -5.04 -12.90 4.17
C PHE A 320 -5.32 -12.13 2.88
N PHE A 321 -5.95 -10.96 3.05
CA PHE A 321 -6.15 -10.02 1.98
C PHE A 321 -5.96 -8.59 2.48
N LEU A 322 -4.92 -7.93 1.97
CA LEU A 322 -4.65 -6.53 2.19
C LEU A 322 -5.19 -5.73 1.00
N GLY A 323 -5.88 -4.64 1.27
CA GLY A 323 -6.51 -3.88 0.19
C GLY A 323 -6.81 -2.44 0.57
N VAL A 324 -7.17 -1.66 -0.43
CA VAL A 324 -7.71 -0.31 -0.23
C VAL A 324 -9.22 -0.38 -0.03
N PRO A 325 -9.85 0.61 0.64
CA PRO A 325 -11.27 0.64 0.92
C PRO A 325 -12.16 0.32 -0.28
N ALA A 326 -11.89 0.91 -1.44
CA ALA A 326 -12.68 0.72 -2.66
C ALA A 326 -12.85 -0.76 -3.08
N VAL A 327 -11.87 -1.61 -2.79
CA VAL A 327 -11.95 -3.05 -3.06
C VAL A 327 -12.95 -3.70 -2.12
N PHE A 328 -12.83 -3.45 -0.81
CA PHE A 328 -13.73 -4.02 0.20
C PHE A 328 -15.17 -3.50 0.06
N GLU A 329 -15.34 -2.23 -0.28
CA GLU A 329 -16.64 -1.63 -0.60
C GLU A 329 -17.30 -2.31 -1.79
N THR A 330 -16.53 -2.56 -2.86
CA THR A 330 -17.02 -3.27 -4.05
C THR A 330 -17.44 -4.70 -3.70
N LEU A 331 -16.62 -5.43 -2.96
CA LEU A 331 -16.94 -6.79 -2.52
C LEU A 331 -18.18 -6.80 -1.61
N HIS A 332 -18.27 -5.89 -0.67
CA HIS A 332 -19.42 -5.72 0.22
C HIS A 332 -20.73 -5.44 -0.55
N LYS A 333 -20.69 -4.47 -1.50
CA LYS A 333 -21.84 -4.18 -2.39
C LYS A 333 -22.28 -5.42 -3.18
N GLN A 334 -21.32 -6.20 -3.72
CA GLN A 334 -21.64 -7.44 -4.45
C GLN A 334 -22.28 -8.50 -3.56
N ILE A 335 -21.82 -8.68 -2.33
CA ILE A 335 -22.39 -9.60 -1.35
C ILE A 335 -23.86 -9.22 -1.07
N TRP A 336 -24.10 -7.96 -0.70
CA TRP A 336 -25.45 -7.49 -0.39
C TRP A 336 -26.38 -7.53 -1.60
N LYS A 337 -25.88 -7.22 -2.81
CA LYS A 337 -26.62 -7.41 -4.06
C LYS A 337 -27.05 -8.88 -4.26
N GLY A 338 -26.15 -9.82 -4.02
CA GLY A 338 -26.45 -11.26 -4.10
C GLY A 338 -27.49 -11.70 -3.04
N ILE A 339 -27.43 -11.18 -1.82
CA ILE A 339 -28.38 -11.43 -0.75
C ILE A 339 -29.77 -10.89 -1.12
N ARG A 340 -29.85 -9.65 -1.63
CA ARG A 340 -31.09 -9.02 -2.09
C ARG A 340 -31.73 -9.79 -3.25
N ALA A 341 -30.93 -10.20 -4.22
CA ALA A 341 -31.42 -11.00 -5.36
C ALA A 341 -32.04 -12.34 -4.94
N LYS A 342 -31.61 -12.90 -3.80
CA LYS A 342 -32.17 -14.12 -3.19
C LYS A 342 -33.39 -13.83 -2.27
N GLY A 343 -33.79 -12.57 -2.09
CA GLY A 343 -34.88 -12.16 -1.17
C GLY A 343 -34.57 -12.40 0.31
N LYS A 344 -33.29 -12.49 0.70
CA LYS A 344 -32.87 -12.86 2.06
C LYS A 344 -32.36 -11.67 2.89
N GLU A 345 -32.61 -10.43 2.47
CA GLU A 345 -32.01 -9.22 3.09
C GLU A 345 -32.33 -9.10 4.59
N ASP A 346 -33.61 -9.24 4.98
CA ASP A 346 -34.03 -9.12 6.40
C ASP A 346 -33.42 -10.22 7.27
N VAL A 347 -33.33 -11.43 6.72
CA VAL A 347 -32.71 -12.57 7.41
C VAL A 347 -31.22 -12.32 7.60
N ALA A 348 -30.53 -11.82 6.57
CA ALA A 348 -29.12 -11.50 6.63
C ALA A 348 -28.82 -10.36 7.62
N LYS A 349 -29.63 -9.28 7.63
CA LYS A 349 -29.50 -8.19 8.61
C LYS A 349 -29.66 -8.67 10.06
N LYS A 350 -30.60 -9.60 10.31
CA LYS A 350 -30.74 -10.25 11.62
C LYS A 350 -29.53 -11.14 11.93
N GLY A 351 -29.05 -11.90 10.95
CA GLY A 351 -27.86 -12.74 11.05
C GLY A 351 -26.61 -11.94 11.42
N VAL A 352 -26.40 -10.77 10.80
CA VAL A 352 -25.30 -9.84 11.15
C VAL A 352 -25.36 -9.45 12.62
N LYS A 353 -26.52 -8.97 13.10
CA LYS A 353 -26.69 -8.58 14.51
C LYS A 353 -26.42 -9.72 15.48
N ILE A 354 -26.92 -10.92 15.18
CA ILE A 354 -26.70 -12.12 15.99
C ILE A 354 -25.22 -12.50 15.99
N SER A 355 -24.60 -12.58 14.83
CA SER A 355 -23.19 -12.94 14.70
C SER A 355 -22.28 -11.98 15.47
N LEU A 356 -22.48 -10.66 15.32
CA LEU A 356 -21.74 -9.65 16.07
C LEU A 356 -21.97 -9.73 17.58
N PHE A 357 -23.20 -10.00 18.02
CA PHE A 357 -23.49 -10.18 19.45
C PHE A 357 -22.70 -11.36 20.04
N PHE A 358 -22.77 -12.53 19.41
CA PHE A 358 -22.04 -13.72 19.88
C PHE A 358 -20.53 -13.49 19.86
N ARG A 359 -20.02 -12.89 18.79
CA ARG A 359 -18.61 -12.56 18.65
C ARG A 359 -18.11 -11.60 19.73
N ASN A 360 -18.81 -10.46 19.91
CA ASN A 360 -18.35 -9.36 20.76
C ASN A 360 -18.61 -9.61 22.25
N LYS A 361 -19.66 -10.36 22.60
CA LYS A 361 -20.05 -10.60 24.00
C LYS A 361 -19.67 -11.99 24.51
N LEU A 362 -19.69 -12.99 23.66
CA LEU A 362 -19.47 -14.39 24.05
C LEU A 362 -18.20 -14.98 23.46
N HIS A 363 -17.47 -14.22 22.62
CA HIS A 363 -16.27 -14.65 21.91
C HIS A 363 -16.47 -15.95 21.08
N MET A 364 -17.68 -16.12 20.53
CA MET A 364 -18.08 -17.28 19.75
C MET A 364 -18.34 -16.90 18.28
N ASP A 365 -17.73 -17.62 17.35
CA ASP A 365 -18.04 -17.47 15.92
C ASP A 365 -19.23 -18.36 15.54
N VAL A 366 -20.36 -17.74 15.26
CA VAL A 366 -21.58 -18.40 14.76
C VAL A 366 -21.88 -18.04 13.29
N SER A 367 -20.95 -17.39 12.61
CA SER A 367 -21.10 -16.90 11.23
C SER A 367 -21.48 -18.00 10.24
N ASN A 368 -20.98 -19.23 10.42
CA ASN A 368 -21.26 -20.35 9.54
C ASN A 368 -22.74 -20.76 9.53
N LEU A 369 -23.53 -20.39 10.57
CA LEU A 369 -24.98 -20.65 10.59
C LEU A 369 -25.73 -19.79 9.56
N PHE A 370 -25.19 -18.62 9.23
CA PHE A 370 -25.87 -17.62 8.39
C PHE A 370 -25.14 -17.35 7.08
N PHE A 371 -23.79 -17.41 7.06
CA PHE A 371 -22.94 -16.84 6.02
C PHE A 371 -21.94 -17.82 5.41
N LYS A 372 -22.15 -19.13 5.57
CA LYS A 372 -21.28 -20.18 5.02
C LYS A 372 -21.08 -20.03 3.52
N GLU A 373 -22.17 -19.79 2.74
CA GLU A 373 -22.12 -19.60 1.30
C GLU A 373 -21.22 -18.41 0.90
N ILE A 374 -21.22 -17.33 1.70
CA ILE A 374 -20.38 -16.16 1.44
C ILE A 374 -18.91 -16.52 1.63
N LYS A 375 -18.57 -17.20 2.72
CA LYS A 375 -17.18 -17.66 2.96
C LYS A 375 -16.67 -18.57 1.83
N GLU A 376 -17.51 -19.48 1.36
CA GLU A 376 -17.17 -20.39 0.25
C GLU A 376 -16.90 -19.64 -1.06
N GLN A 377 -17.65 -18.54 -1.34
CA GLN A 377 -17.38 -17.67 -2.51
C GLN A 377 -16.01 -17.00 -2.45
N PHE A 378 -15.48 -16.78 -1.25
CA PHE A 378 -14.12 -16.29 -1.01
C PHE A 378 -13.10 -17.42 -0.79
N GLY A 379 -13.29 -18.59 -1.39
CA GLY A 379 -12.37 -19.72 -1.28
C GLY A 379 -12.40 -20.45 0.06
N GLY A 380 -13.27 -20.05 1.01
CA GLY A 380 -13.54 -20.76 2.26
C GLY A 380 -12.46 -20.62 3.35
N ARG A 381 -11.30 -20.04 3.06
CA ARG A 381 -10.14 -19.98 3.98
C ARG A 381 -9.78 -18.58 4.47
N PHE A 382 -10.39 -17.53 3.92
CA PHE A 382 -10.11 -16.18 4.41
C PHE A 382 -10.43 -16.03 5.88
N ARG A 383 -9.45 -15.58 6.63
CA ARG A 383 -9.58 -15.26 8.05
C ARG A 383 -9.32 -13.79 8.37
N MET A 384 -8.59 -13.07 7.50
CA MET A 384 -8.15 -11.71 7.76
C MET A 384 -8.27 -10.80 6.53
N PHE A 385 -8.98 -9.68 6.69
CA PHE A 385 -8.96 -8.55 5.78
C PHE A 385 -8.34 -7.34 6.49
N ILE A 386 -7.44 -6.63 5.81
CA ILE A 386 -6.83 -5.41 6.34
C ILE A 386 -7.02 -4.30 5.33
N ALA A 387 -7.78 -3.27 5.72
CA ALA A 387 -8.00 -2.08 4.91
C ALA A 387 -6.98 -1.00 5.29
N GLY A 388 -6.27 -0.47 4.30
CA GLY A 388 -5.26 0.57 4.48
C GLY A 388 -5.24 1.58 3.35
N GLY A 389 -4.46 2.65 3.51
CA GLY A 389 -4.24 3.68 2.49
C GLY A 389 -5.31 4.78 2.41
N ALA A 390 -6.53 4.53 2.89
CA ALA A 390 -7.60 5.52 3.05
C ALA A 390 -8.57 5.08 4.15
N ALA A 391 -9.46 5.98 4.58
CA ALA A 391 -10.51 5.64 5.54
C ALA A 391 -11.54 4.68 4.91
N ILE A 392 -12.04 3.74 5.70
CA ILE A 392 -13.10 2.81 5.31
C ILE A 392 -14.30 2.97 6.24
N ASN A 393 -15.50 2.76 5.71
CA ASN A 393 -16.71 2.74 6.53
C ASN A 393 -16.65 1.60 7.56
N PRO A 394 -16.69 1.91 8.89
CA PRO A 394 -16.65 0.90 9.94
C PRO A 394 -17.73 -0.18 9.82
N ALA A 395 -18.93 0.16 9.33
CA ALA A 395 -20.01 -0.80 9.15
C ALA A 395 -19.64 -1.92 8.15
N ILE A 396 -18.82 -1.62 7.14
CA ILE A 396 -18.31 -2.62 6.18
C ILE A 396 -17.39 -3.61 6.90
N LEU A 397 -16.50 -3.11 7.76
CA LEU A 397 -15.63 -3.97 8.56
C LEU A 397 -16.44 -4.84 9.53
N GLU A 398 -17.45 -4.27 10.17
CA GLU A 398 -18.36 -5.01 11.06
C GLU A 398 -19.15 -6.10 10.32
N ASP A 399 -19.65 -5.81 9.12
CA ASP A 399 -20.34 -6.81 8.29
C ASP A 399 -19.41 -7.96 7.91
N PHE A 400 -18.16 -7.70 7.49
CA PHE A 400 -17.18 -8.75 7.23
C PHE A 400 -16.89 -9.57 8.49
N GLN A 401 -16.78 -8.92 9.66
CA GLN A 401 -16.62 -9.63 10.93
C GLN A 401 -17.84 -10.51 11.23
N ALA A 402 -19.05 -10.03 10.93
CA ALA A 402 -20.27 -10.83 11.06
C ALA A 402 -20.30 -12.02 10.10
N PHE A 403 -19.74 -11.89 8.91
CA PHE A 403 -19.56 -12.97 7.93
C PHE A 403 -18.47 -13.97 8.35
N GLY A 404 -17.76 -13.73 9.44
CA GLY A 404 -16.72 -14.61 9.99
C GLY A 404 -15.33 -14.39 9.42
N ILE A 405 -15.08 -13.22 8.80
CA ILE A 405 -13.77 -12.78 8.35
C ILE A 405 -13.33 -11.62 9.25
N GLN A 406 -12.21 -11.75 9.94
CA GLN A 406 -11.67 -10.65 10.73
C GLN A 406 -11.29 -9.50 9.81
N ALA A 407 -11.98 -8.37 9.91
CA ALA A 407 -11.72 -7.19 9.11
C ALA A 407 -11.18 -6.06 10.00
N LEU A 408 -10.02 -5.54 9.64
CA LEU A 408 -9.28 -4.54 10.41
C LEU A 408 -8.96 -3.33 9.54
N GLN A 409 -8.77 -2.19 10.18
CA GLN A 409 -8.20 -1.00 9.55
C GLN A 409 -6.81 -0.75 10.10
N GLY A 410 -5.85 -0.45 9.19
CA GLY A 410 -4.52 0.02 9.48
C GLY A 410 -4.28 1.41 8.91
N TYR A 411 -3.28 2.10 9.45
CA TYR A 411 -2.85 3.42 9.03
C TYR A 411 -1.34 3.45 8.84
N GLY A 412 -0.94 4.16 7.80
CA GLY A 412 0.46 4.38 7.55
C GLY A 412 0.74 5.33 6.40
N LEU A 413 2.00 5.62 6.25
CA LEU A 413 2.58 6.52 5.27
C LEU A 413 3.83 5.87 4.70
N SER A 414 4.20 6.17 3.47
CA SER A 414 5.47 5.68 2.93
C SER A 414 6.67 6.13 3.76
N GLU A 415 6.55 7.27 4.43
CA GLU A 415 7.53 7.84 5.35
C GLU A 415 7.71 7.04 6.66
N CYS A 416 6.89 6.03 6.93
CA CYS A 416 7.04 5.12 8.08
C CYS A 416 7.01 3.64 7.70
N ALA A 417 7.44 3.27 6.51
CA ALA A 417 7.84 1.97 5.97
C ALA A 417 6.83 0.80 5.85
N PRO A 418 5.52 0.90 5.85
CA PRO A 418 4.62 2.03 5.91
C PRO A 418 3.87 2.20 7.23
N MET A 419 4.07 1.36 8.24
CA MET A 419 3.10 1.12 9.30
C MET A 419 3.18 2.12 10.44
N GLY A 420 2.14 2.96 10.60
CA GLY A 420 2.00 3.89 11.72
C GLY A 420 1.15 3.34 12.87
N ALA A 421 0.03 2.70 12.54
CA ALA A 421 -0.90 2.10 13.49
C ALA A 421 -1.70 0.95 12.86
N LEU A 422 -2.16 0.00 13.68
CA LEU A 422 -3.02 -1.09 13.25
C LEU A 422 -4.01 -1.46 14.35
N ASN A 423 -5.23 -1.81 13.97
CA ASN A 423 -6.17 -2.41 14.90
C ASN A 423 -5.68 -3.80 15.34
N PRO A 424 -5.61 -4.06 16.66
CA PRO A 424 -5.30 -5.38 17.16
C PRO A 424 -6.40 -6.39 16.79
N ASP A 425 -6.01 -7.60 16.42
CA ASP A 425 -6.96 -8.64 16.03
C ASP A 425 -7.86 -9.11 17.17
N THR A 426 -7.41 -8.96 18.41
CA THR A 426 -8.13 -9.42 19.62
C THR A 426 -9.13 -8.41 20.16
N CYS A 427 -8.96 -7.11 19.87
CA CYS A 427 -9.84 -6.04 20.37
C CYS A 427 -9.93 -4.87 19.38
N PRO A 428 -10.38 -5.10 18.13
CA PRO A 428 -10.45 -4.03 17.14
C PRO A 428 -11.55 -3.03 17.47
N LYS A 429 -11.29 -1.74 17.14
CA LYS A 429 -12.30 -0.69 17.11
C LYS A 429 -12.45 -0.23 15.65
N ALA A 430 -13.52 -0.62 15.00
CA ALA A 430 -13.71 -0.42 13.56
C ALA A 430 -13.60 1.04 13.09
N ALA A 431 -13.99 2.01 13.94
CA ALA A 431 -13.90 3.44 13.63
C ALA A 431 -12.49 4.03 13.86
N SER A 432 -11.56 3.30 14.48
CA SER A 432 -10.19 3.75 14.73
C SER A 432 -9.23 3.17 13.70
N ILE A 433 -8.11 3.86 13.48
CA ILE A 433 -6.98 3.34 12.70
C ILE A 433 -6.10 2.36 13.50
N GLY A 434 -6.50 2.06 14.74
CA GLY A 434 -5.79 1.16 15.65
C GLY A 434 -4.88 1.89 16.64
N VAL A 435 -3.83 1.21 17.05
CA VAL A 435 -2.89 1.64 18.08
C VAL A 435 -1.46 1.71 17.51
N ALA A 436 -0.62 2.56 18.10
CA ALA A 436 0.81 2.55 17.78
C ALA A 436 1.46 1.23 18.19
N PHE A 437 2.43 0.77 17.41
CA PHE A 437 3.14 -0.49 17.68
C PHE A 437 4.04 -0.43 18.92
N PRO A 438 4.42 -1.59 19.50
CA PRO A 438 5.43 -1.65 20.53
C PRO A 438 6.75 -1.02 20.08
N GLY A 439 7.37 -0.22 20.95
CA GLY A 439 8.60 0.49 20.61
C GLY A 439 8.41 1.74 19.72
N CYS A 440 7.18 1.99 19.23
CA CYS A 440 6.83 3.21 18.51
C CYS A 440 6.01 4.16 19.38
N GLY A 441 6.15 5.47 19.10
CA GLY A 441 5.38 6.52 19.74
C GLY A 441 4.33 7.09 18.79
N ALA A 442 3.18 7.45 19.36
CA ALA A 442 2.20 8.31 18.70
C ALA A 442 1.80 9.43 19.68
N MET A 443 1.73 10.65 19.19
CA MET A 443 1.24 11.79 19.98
C MET A 443 0.37 12.69 19.12
N ILE A 444 -0.44 13.50 19.78
CA ILE A 444 -1.19 14.60 19.17
C ILE A 444 -0.44 15.90 19.44
N TYR A 445 0.04 16.52 18.37
CA TYR A 445 0.78 17.76 18.44
C TYR A 445 -0.18 18.94 18.35
N GLU A 446 -0.01 19.94 19.24
CA GLU A 446 -0.85 21.15 19.37
C GLU A 446 -2.36 20.85 19.36
N PRO A 447 -2.88 20.06 20.32
CA PRO A 447 -4.29 19.72 20.35
C PRO A 447 -5.14 20.96 20.70
N ASN A 448 -6.29 21.09 20.04
CA ASN A 448 -7.31 22.09 20.36
C ASN A 448 -8.10 21.71 21.63
N GLU A 449 -9.15 22.48 21.97
CA GLU A 449 -10.01 22.24 23.14
C GLU A 449 -10.73 20.88 23.10
N GLU A 450 -10.92 20.30 21.91
CA GLU A 450 -11.54 19.01 21.70
C GLU A 450 -10.50 17.86 21.72
N GLY A 451 -9.23 18.18 21.92
CA GLY A 451 -8.12 17.21 21.90
C GLY A 451 -7.67 16.79 20.50
N ILE A 452 -8.14 17.48 19.46
CA ILE A 452 -7.78 17.22 18.05
C ILE A 452 -6.57 18.06 17.68
N GLY A 453 -5.53 17.41 17.15
CA GLY A 453 -4.31 18.05 16.67
C GLY A 453 -3.61 17.16 15.64
N GLU A 454 -2.40 17.52 15.25
CA GLU A 454 -1.63 16.74 14.28
C GLU A 454 -1.15 15.42 14.89
N ILE A 455 -1.41 14.32 14.20
CA ILE A 455 -0.88 12.98 14.56
C ILE A 455 0.60 12.96 14.20
N CYS A 456 1.45 12.77 15.21
CA CYS A 456 2.89 12.59 15.01
C CYS A 456 3.32 11.18 15.41
N LEU A 457 4.21 10.60 14.62
CA LEU A 457 4.72 9.24 14.82
C LEU A 457 6.22 9.27 15.11
N LYS A 458 6.70 8.31 15.90
CA LYS A 458 8.11 8.10 16.18
C LYS A 458 8.43 6.61 16.25
N GLY A 459 9.50 6.19 15.60
CA GLY A 459 9.94 4.78 15.62
C GLY A 459 11.13 4.54 14.71
N GLU A 460 11.72 3.37 14.84
CA GLU A 460 12.81 2.90 13.97
C GLU A 460 12.36 2.67 12.51
N ASN A 461 11.05 2.60 12.29
CA ASN A 461 10.42 2.48 10.97
C ASN A 461 10.27 3.82 10.23
N VAL A 462 10.54 4.96 10.88
CA VAL A 462 10.50 6.27 10.23
C VAL A 462 11.66 6.40 9.24
N MET A 463 11.39 6.90 8.04
CA MET A 463 12.33 7.08 6.94
C MET A 463 13.60 7.82 7.35
N LEU A 464 14.66 7.66 6.55
CA LEU A 464 15.89 8.46 6.68
C LEU A 464 15.68 9.92 6.25
N GLY A 465 14.71 10.17 5.38
CA GLY A 465 14.36 11.47 4.85
C GLY A 465 14.02 11.42 3.36
N TYR A 466 13.79 12.59 2.75
CA TYR A 466 13.56 12.72 1.32
C TYR A 466 14.86 12.84 0.54
N TYR A 467 15.02 12.02 -0.49
CA TYR A 467 16.20 11.94 -1.34
C TYR A 467 16.51 13.30 -1.98
N LYS A 468 17.74 13.77 -1.77
CA LYS A 468 18.23 15.11 -2.21
C LYS A 468 17.40 16.30 -1.73
N ARG A 469 16.51 16.12 -0.75
CA ARG A 469 15.62 17.16 -0.23
C ARG A 469 15.67 17.25 1.31
N PRO A 470 16.84 17.63 1.89
CA PRO A 470 16.97 17.83 3.34
C PRO A 470 16.06 18.95 3.89
N ASP A 471 15.73 19.94 3.04
CA ASP A 471 14.76 20.98 3.34
C ASP A 471 13.39 20.40 3.67
N LEU A 472 12.83 19.58 2.80
CA LEU A 472 11.55 18.92 3.03
C LEU A 472 11.59 17.89 4.17
N THR A 473 12.73 17.26 4.38
CA THR A 473 12.93 16.34 5.50
C THR A 473 12.80 17.08 6.83
N ALA A 474 13.44 18.24 6.98
CA ALA A 474 13.36 19.05 8.18
C ALA A 474 11.95 19.65 8.45
N GLU A 475 11.12 19.78 7.39
CA GLU A 475 9.72 20.19 7.56
C GLU A 475 8.86 19.12 8.24
N VAL A 476 9.13 17.83 7.97
CA VAL A 476 8.28 16.72 8.42
C VAL A 476 8.88 15.91 9.57
N ILE A 477 10.21 15.93 9.75
CA ILE A 477 10.86 15.26 10.89
C ILE A 477 11.41 16.33 11.82
N ARG A 478 10.76 16.50 12.98
CA ARG A 478 11.14 17.49 14.00
C ARG A 478 11.31 16.80 15.34
N ASP A 479 12.43 17.01 15.99
CA ASP A 479 12.77 16.42 17.30
C ASP A 479 12.61 14.87 17.33
N GLY A 480 12.84 14.22 16.18
CA GLY A 480 12.68 12.79 16.00
C GLY A 480 11.24 12.31 15.86
N TRP A 481 10.27 13.22 15.68
CA TRP A 481 8.89 12.92 15.37
C TRP A 481 8.57 13.20 13.90
N LEU A 482 7.91 12.23 13.25
CA LEU A 482 7.34 12.40 11.92
C LEU A 482 5.98 13.11 12.04
N HIS A 483 5.89 14.32 11.53
CA HIS A 483 4.67 15.10 11.37
C HIS A 483 3.92 14.62 10.13
N THR A 484 2.79 13.96 10.34
CA THR A 484 2.08 13.24 9.26
C THR A 484 1.23 14.15 8.38
N GLY A 485 0.87 15.33 8.86
CA GLY A 485 -0.11 16.21 8.25
C GLY A 485 -1.56 15.70 8.38
N ASP A 486 -1.78 14.59 9.09
CA ASP A 486 -3.11 14.07 9.40
C ASP A 486 -3.54 14.57 10.79
N LEU A 487 -4.79 14.98 10.94
CA LEU A 487 -5.37 15.46 12.18
C LEU A 487 -6.21 14.38 12.84
N GLY A 488 -6.19 14.34 14.16
CA GLY A 488 -6.94 13.35 14.90
C GLY A 488 -6.78 13.46 16.41
N TYR A 489 -7.22 12.44 17.11
CA TYR A 489 -7.10 12.32 18.56
C TYR A 489 -6.78 10.89 18.98
N ILE A 490 -6.33 10.71 20.21
CA ILE A 490 -6.06 9.40 20.83
C ILE A 490 -7.00 9.24 22.02
N ASP A 491 -7.72 8.11 22.07
CA ASP A 491 -8.61 7.83 23.19
C ASP A 491 -7.83 7.31 24.43
N LYS A 492 -8.54 7.18 25.55
CA LYS A 492 -7.95 6.74 26.84
C LYS A 492 -7.35 5.33 26.81
N GLU A 493 -7.71 4.52 25.81
CA GLU A 493 -7.20 3.17 25.63
C GLU A 493 -6.04 3.12 24.63
N GLY A 494 -5.66 4.27 24.04
CA GLY A 494 -4.55 4.42 23.11
C GLY A 494 -4.92 4.19 21.63
N TYR A 495 -6.21 4.11 21.30
CA TYR A 495 -6.65 4.04 19.91
C TYR A 495 -6.64 5.42 19.26
N ILE A 496 -6.14 5.46 18.03
CA ILE A 496 -5.98 6.69 17.24
C ILE A 496 -7.17 6.81 16.29
N TYR A 497 -7.72 8.01 16.19
CA TYR A 497 -8.82 8.36 15.28
C TYR A 497 -8.40 9.52 14.40
N ILE A 498 -8.57 9.38 13.08
CA ILE A 498 -8.33 10.44 12.11
C ILE A 498 -9.62 11.23 11.92
N THR A 499 -9.52 12.56 11.95
CA THR A 499 -10.62 13.48 11.64
C THR A 499 -10.47 14.12 10.25
N GLY A 500 -9.23 14.26 9.74
CA GLY A 500 -8.98 14.81 8.42
C GLY A 500 -7.52 15.13 8.17
N ARG A 501 -7.27 15.90 7.10
CA ARG A 501 -5.93 16.41 6.77
C ARG A 501 -5.78 17.88 7.06
N ALA A 502 -4.66 18.27 7.67
CA ALA A 502 -4.37 19.67 8.00
C ALA A 502 -4.51 20.63 6.80
N LYS A 503 -4.08 20.17 5.62
CA LYS A 503 -4.15 20.97 4.38
C LYS A 503 -5.57 21.13 3.81
N ASN A 504 -6.51 20.29 4.22
CA ASN A 504 -7.86 20.25 3.69
C ASN A 504 -8.87 20.92 4.62
N VAL A 505 -8.46 21.27 5.85
CA VAL A 505 -9.34 21.89 6.84
C VAL A 505 -9.92 23.18 6.28
N ILE A 506 -11.24 23.28 6.31
CA ILE A 506 -11.97 24.51 6.00
C ILE A 506 -12.12 25.28 7.30
N ILE A 507 -11.52 26.46 7.37
CA ILE A 507 -11.65 27.32 8.54
C ILE A 507 -12.79 28.30 8.28
N THR A 508 -13.90 28.11 9.01
CA THR A 508 -15.03 29.04 8.90
C THR A 508 -14.64 30.43 9.46
N LYS A 509 -15.34 31.47 9.05
CA LYS A 509 -15.09 32.85 9.53
C LYS A 509 -15.22 33.01 11.04
N ASN A 510 -15.96 32.13 11.68
CA ASN A 510 -16.08 32.09 13.15
C ASN A 510 -14.95 31.26 13.80
N GLY A 511 -13.89 30.93 13.05
CA GLY A 511 -12.73 30.18 13.56
C GLY A 511 -13.02 28.71 13.86
N LYS A 512 -14.14 28.13 13.36
CA LYS A 512 -14.44 26.72 13.52
C LYS A 512 -13.82 25.91 12.40
N ASN A 513 -13.20 24.79 12.76
CA ASN A 513 -12.63 23.84 11.80
C ASN A 513 -13.73 22.90 11.28
N VAL A 514 -13.79 22.75 9.96
CA VAL A 514 -14.60 21.75 9.28
C VAL A 514 -13.66 20.81 8.53
N PHE A 515 -13.77 19.53 8.79
CA PHE A 515 -12.98 18.50 8.15
C PHE A 515 -13.80 17.92 6.98
N PRO A 516 -13.44 18.21 5.72
CA PRO A 516 -14.19 17.74 4.56
C PRO A 516 -14.35 16.24 4.53
N GLU A 517 -13.33 15.52 5.00
CA GLU A 517 -13.30 14.05 5.02
C GLU A 517 -14.39 13.45 5.93
N GLU A 518 -14.76 14.13 7.01
CA GLU A 518 -15.88 13.71 7.87
C GLU A 518 -17.20 13.76 7.11
N LEU A 519 -17.44 14.86 6.37
CA LEU A 519 -18.66 15.01 5.56
C LEU A 519 -18.72 14.02 4.40
N GLU A 520 -17.59 13.82 3.73
CA GLU A 520 -17.45 12.84 2.64
C GLU A 520 -17.70 11.42 3.13
N TYR A 521 -17.18 11.10 4.30
CA TYR A 521 -17.44 9.83 4.96
C TYR A 521 -18.94 9.63 5.22
N GLU A 522 -19.63 10.61 5.81
CA GLU A 522 -21.07 10.51 6.07
C GLU A 522 -21.89 10.42 4.78
N LEU A 523 -21.52 11.17 3.75
CA LEU A 523 -22.14 11.05 2.42
C LEU A 523 -21.97 9.66 1.81
N SER A 524 -20.83 9.02 2.02
CA SER A 524 -20.54 7.67 1.50
C SER A 524 -21.41 6.57 2.12
N LEU A 525 -22.10 6.86 3.24
CA LEU A 525 -23.02 5.92 3.89
C LEU A 525 -24.35 5.75 3.12
N HIS A 526 -24.62 6.64 2.15
CA HIS A 526 -25.85 6.61 1.36
C HIS A 526 -25.63 5.83 0.06
N ASP A 527 -26.43 4.80 -0.18
CA ASP A 527 -26.32 3.92 -1.37
C ASP A 527 -26.39 4.68 -2.70
N CYS A 528 -27.01 5.86 -2.74
CA CYS A 528 -27.14 6.69 -3.95
C CYS A 528 -25.88 7.51 -4.25
N ILE A 529 -24.88 7.54 -3.37
CA ILE A 529 -23.64 8.29 -3.55
C ILE A 529 -22.48 7.31 -3.77
N SER A 530 -21.85 7.40 -4.95
CA SER A 530 -20.68 6.58 -5.28
C SER A 530 -19.38 7.23 -4.84
N GLU A 531 -19.24 8.55 -5.10
CA GLU A 531 -18.08 9.34 -4.70
C GLU A 531 -18.52 10.75 -4.31
N SER A 532 -17.82 11.36 -3.37
CA SER A 532 -18.06 12.75 -2.98
C SER A 532 -16.77 13.46 -2.61
N MET A 533 -16.76 14.78 -2.78
CA MET A 533 -15.68 15.66 -2.34
C MET A 533 -16.27 16.95 -1.80
N ALA A 534 -16.09 17.21 -0.50
CA ALA A 534 -16.50 18.44 0.15
C ALA A 534 -15.39 19.49 0.07
N PHE A 535 -15.76 20.75 -0.13
CA PHE A 535 -14.81 21.87 -0.27
C PHE A 535 -15.48 23.20 0.02
N GLU A 536 -14.67 24.21 0.21
CA GLU A 536 -15.10 25.59 0.41
C GLU A 536 -15.38 26.27 -0.93
N ILE A 537 -16.47 27.05 -0.97
CA ILE A 537 -16.75 28.00 -2.03
C ILE A 537 -17.00 29.40 -1.44
N GLU A 538 -16.72 30.43 -2.22
CA GLU A 538 -17.05 31.81 -1.85
C GLU A 538 -18.57 32.03 -1.89
N SER A 539 -19.11 32.59 -0.83
CA SER A 539 -20.50 33.03 -0.79
C SER A 539 -20.72 34.25 -1.71
N GLU A 540 -21.89 34.35 -2.33
CA GLU A 540 -22.29 35.52 -3.13
C GLU A 540 -22.14 36.84 -2.36
N ASN A 541 -22.30 36.82 -1.05
CA ASN A 541 -22.18 37.98 -0.19
C ASN A 541 -20.74 38.24 0.33
N LYS A 542 -19.72 37.53 -0.13
CA LYS A 542 -18.31 37.61 0.31
C LYS A 542 -18.07 37.54 1.82
N ASN A 543 -19.12 37.35 2.61
CA ASN A 543 -19.11 37.44 4.07
C ASN A 543 -19.29 36.11 4.80
N ASP A 544 -19.42 34.96 4.12
CA ASP A 544 -19.61 33.66 4.75
C ASP A 544 -18.83 32.57 4.03
N THR A 545 -18.40 31.57 4.77
CA THR A 545 -17.81 30.35 4.24
C THR A 545 -18.95 29.37 3.91
N VAL A 546 -19.08 28.99 2.65
CA VAL A 546 -20.07 28.02 2.21
C VAL A 546 -19.37 26.68 1.93
N ILE A 547 -19.86 25.61 2.56
CA ILE A 547 -19.41 24.27 2.28
C ILE A 547 -20.24 23.71 1.14
N ALA A 548 -19.57 23.28 0.08
CA ALA A 548 -20.16 22.61 -1.07
C ALA A 548 -19.65 21.18 -1.18
N ALA A 549 -20.39 20.33 -1.86
CA ALA A 549 -19.98 18.96 -2.21
C ALA A 549 -20.16 18.66 -3.69
N SER A 550 -19.12 18.17 -4.36
CA SER A 550 -19.25 17.49 -5.65
C SER A 550 -19.61 16.03 -5.40
N ILE A 551 -20.69 15.57 -6.03
CA ILE A 551 -21.22 14.21 -5.81
C ILE A 551 -21.29 13.48 -7.16
N TYR A 552 -20.63 12.35 -7.23
CA TYR A 552 -20.83 11.37 -8.31
C TYR A 552 -21.79 10.30 -7.81
N PRO A 553 -23.02 10.26 -8.36
CA PRO A 553 -24.06 9.33 -7.91
C PRO A 553 -23.73 7.87 -8.25
N ASP A 554 -24.30 6.95 -7.52
CA ASP A 554 -24.47 5.58 -7.99
C ASP A 554 -25.66 5.56 -8.97
N TRP A 555 -25.33 5.66 -10.26
CA TRP A 555 -26.33 5.80 -11.32
C TRP A 555 -27.28 4.60 -11.44
N ASP A 556 -26.87 3.40 -10.98
CA ASP A 556 -27.76 2.23 -10.97
C ASP A 556 -28.84 2.42 -9.91
N VAL A 557 -28.47 2.91 -8.72
CA VAL A 557 -29.40 3.21 -7.63
C VAL A 557 -30.34 4.37 -8.00
N VAL A 558 -29.77 5.45 -8.56
CA VAL A 558 -30.54 6.62 -8.99
C VAL A 558 -31.55 6.26 -10.07
N LYS A 559 -31.15 5.50 -11.09
CA LYS A 559 -32.06 5.02 -12.15
C LYS A 559 -33.14 4.09 -11.63
N ALA A 560 -32.81 3.23 -10.66
CA ALA A 560 -33.79 2.36 -10.03
C ALA A 560 -34.85 3.15 -9.23
N ALA A 561 -34.45 4.29 -8.62
CA ALA A 561 -35.32 5.13 -7.81
C ALA A 561 -36.18 6.11 -8.65
N LEU A 562 -35.60 6.72 -9.69
CA LEU A 562 -36.22 7.81 -10.46
C LEU A 562 -36.75 7.38 -11.83
N GLY A 563 -36.37 6.21 -12.36
CA GLY A 563 -36.76 5.76 -13.69
C GLY A 563 -36.28 6.73 -14.77
N GLU A 564 -37.20 7.22 -15.63
CA GLU A 564 -36.89 8.18 -16.70
C GLU A 564 -36.43 9.54 -16.17
N ASP A 565 -36.85 9.93 -14.98
CA ASP A 565 -36.46 11.17 -14.30
C ASP A 565 -34.98 11.23 -13.94
N ALA A 566 -34.26 10.10 -13.97
CA ALA A 566 -32.81 10.05 -13.80
C ALA A 566 -32.00 10.76 -14.91
N ASN A 567 -32.66 11.15 -16.03
CA ASN A 567 -32.07 11.94 -17.10
C ASN A 567 -32.22 13.46 -16.85
N ASP A 568 -33.01 13.87 -15.86
CA ASP A 568 -33.19 15.26 -15.44
C ASP A 568 -32.27 15.59 -14.28
N THR A 569 -31.24 16.41 -14.52
CA THR A 569 -30.25 16.79 -13.50
C THR A 569 -30.90 17.44 -12.28
N ALA A 570 -31.96 18.23 -12.44
CA ALA A 570 -32.63 18.89 -11.32
C ALA A 570 -33.35 17.87 -10.41
N LYS A 571 -33.96 16.84 -11.00
CA LYS A 571 -34.61 15.76 -10.23
C LYS A 571 -33.59 14.86 -9.54
N VAL A 572 -32.45 14.59 -10.18
CA VAL A 572 -31.32 13.87 -9.58
C VAL A 572 -30.75 14.67 -8.40
N GLU A 573 -30.58 15.99 -8.57
CA GLU A 573 -30.13 16.87 -7.50
C GLU A 573 -31.11 16.87 -6.31
N GLU A 574 -32.42 16.99 -6.56
CA GLU A 574 -33.45 16.89 -5.52
C GLU A 574 -33.40 15.56 -4.78
N TYR A 575 -33.18 14.47 -5.51
CA TYR A 575 -33.06 13.14 -4.91
C TYR A 575 -31.81 13.03 -4.02
N LEU A 576 -30.67 13.53 -4.47
CA LEU A 576 -29.43 13.52 -3.68
C LEU A 576 -29.48 14.43 -2.45
N TRP A 577 -30.22 15.54 -2.53
CA TRP A 577 -30.44 16.43 -1.39
C TRP A 577 -31.07 15.73 -0.19
N LYS A 578 -31.83 14.65 -0.37
CA LYS A 578 -32.36 13.85 0.75
C LYS A 578 -31.21 13.25 1.57
N ALA A 579 -30.25 12.63 0.90
CA ALA A 579 -29.05 12.06 1.53
C ALA A 579 -28.17 13.16 2.18
N VAL A 580 -28.00 14.30 1.49
CA VAL A 580 -27.25 15.42 2.02
C VAL A 580 -27.92 16.03 3.26
N ASN A 581 -29.25 16.14 3.26
CA ASN A 581 -29.97 16.65 4.43
C ASN A 581 -29.88 15.67 5.62
N GLU A 582 -29.97 14.37 5.40
CA GLU A 582 -29.74 13.37 6.45
C GLU A 582 -28.32 13.46 7.05
N THR A 583 -27.32 13.80 6.22
CA THR A 583 -25.97 14.10 6.69
C THR A 583 -25.92 15.44 7.45
N ASN A 584 -26.56 16.47 6.93
CA ASN A 584 -26.64 17.79 7.59
C ASN A 584 -27.31 17.74 8.95
N ASP A 585 -28.37 16.95 9.10
CA ASP A 585 -29.14 16.80 10.36
C ASP A 585 -28.29 16.20 11.50
N LYS A 586 -27.23 15.46 11.17
CA LYS A 586 -26.28 14.91 12.16
C LYS A 586 -25.19 15.89 12.55
N ASN A 587 -25.03 16.98 11.80
CA ASN A 587 -23.91 17.89 11.92
C ASN A 587 -24.33 19.27 12.47
N PRO A 588 -23.44 19.96 13.20
CA PRO A 588 -23.67 21.34 13.57
C PRO A 588 -23.84 22.24 12.34
N THR A 589 -24.60 23.33 12.48
CA THR A 589 -24.93 24.24 11.37
C THR A 589 -23.72 24.79 10.60
N TYR A 590 -22.59 24.97 11.26
CA TYR A 590 -21.35 25.43 10.62
C TYR A 590 -20.67 24.39 9.75
N LYS A 591 -21.01 23.10 9.89
CA LYS A 591 -20.54 21.98 9.05
C LYS A 591 -21.50 21.62 7.90
N MET A 592 -22.70 22.22 7.85
CA MET A 592 -23.71 21.85 6.86
C MET A 592 -23.27 22.14 5.44
N ILE A 593 -23.47 21.18 4.56
CA ILE A 593 -23.33 21.32 3.11
C ILE A 593 -24.49 22.16 2.61
N LYS A 594 -24.20 23.29 1.96
CA LYS A 594 -25.21 24.26 1.49
C LYS A 594 -25.36 24.25 -0.04
N GLN A 595 -24.45 23.60 -0.76
CA GLN A 595 -24.51 23.49 -2.21
C GLN A 595 -23.97 22.14 -2.64
N ILE A 596 -24.60 21.53 -3.66
CA ILE A 596 -24.07 20.32 -4.30
C ILE A 596 -23.86 20.53 -5.78
N PHE A 597 -22.92 19.78 -6.34
CA PHE A 597 -22.62 19.70 -7.76
C PHE A 597 -22.74 18.25 -8.20
N VAL A 598 -23.77 17.93 -8.98
CA VAL A 598 -23.98 16.59 -9.52
C VAL A 598 -22.99 16.32 -10.64
N ARG A 599 -22.32 15.18 -10.59
CA ARG A 599 -21.33 14.77 -11.58
C ARG A 599 -21.83 13.60 -12.41
N HIS A 600 -21.54 13.62 -13.70
CA HIS A 600 -21.77 12.50 -14.62
C HIS A 600 -20.52 11.65 -14.83
N THR A 601 -19.36 12.13 -14.43
CA THR A 601 -18.10 11.38 -14.44
C THR A 601 -17.51 11.28 -13.03
N PRO A 602 -16.79 10.18 -12.72
CA PRO A 602 -16.10 10.04 -11.44
C PRO A 602 -15.15 11.21 -11.14
N LEU A 603 -14.81 11.40 -9.86
CA LEU A 603 -13.80 12.36 -9.46
C LEU A 603 -12.43 11.97 -10.04
N GLU A 604 -11.64 12.99 -10.45
CA GLU A 604 -10.27 12.75 -10.91
C GLU A 604 -9.40 12.27 -9.74
N LYS A 605 -8.70 11.17 -9.98
CA LYS A 605 -7.84 10.51 -9.00
C LYS A 605 -6.41 10.43 -9.51
N ASN A 606 -5.47 10.31 -8.58
CA ASN A 606 -4.08 10.01 -8.91
C ASN A 606 -3.87 8.50 -9.17
N THR A 607 -2.64 8.09 -9.49
CA THR A 607 -2.26 6.69 -9.73
C THR A 607 -2.49 5.78 -8.51
N SER A 608 -2.54 6.34 -7.30
CA SER A 608 -2.89 5.64 -6.06
C SER A 608 -4.40 5.62 -5.78
N ASN A 609 -5.24 5.96 -6.76
CA ASN A 609 -6.72 6.02 -6.67
C ASN A 609 -7.26 7.01 -5.60
N LYS A 610 -6.47 8.04 -5.22
CA LYS A 610 -6.88 9.11 -4.29
C LYS A 610 -7.39 10.32 -5.05
N VAL A 611 -8.50 10.91 -4.59
CA VAL A 611 -9.09 12.11 -5.19
C VAL A 611 -8.10 13.29 -5.16
N VAL A 612 -7.91 13.93 -6.30
CA VAL A 612 -7.03 15.10 -6.44
C VAL A 612 -7.82 16.38 -6.17
N ARG A 613 -7.86 16.81 -4.90
CA ARG A 613 -8.72 17.91 -4.41
C ARG A 613 -8.46 19.27 -5.05
N PHE A 614 -7.24 19.55 -5.48
CA PHE A 614 -6.86 20.84 -6.07
C PHE A 614 -7.23 20.97 -7.55
N ARG A 615 -7.69 19.91 -8.20
CA ARG A 615 -8.14 19.95 -9.60
C ARG A 615 -9.44 20.74 -9.71
N PRO A 616 -9.49 21.83 -10.53
CA PRO A 616 -10.72 22.61 -10.70
C PRO A 616 -11.91 21.76 -11.17
N GLY A 617 -11.65 20.77 -12.05
CA GLY A 617 -12.66 19.84 -12.53
C GLY A 617 -13.33 19.01 -11.43
N ASN A 618 -12.69 18.81 -10.28
CA ASN A 618 -13.29 18.11 -9.14
C ASN A 618 -14.20 19.00 -8.29
N LYS A 619 -14.15 20.33 -8.47
CA LYS A 619 -14.95 21.30 -7.72
C LYS A 619 -16.19 21.80 -8.46
N GLN A 620 -16.61 21.12 -9.51
CA GLN A 620 -17.74 21.50 -10.37
C GLN A 620 -18.56 20.28 -10.76
N GLY A 621 -19.86 20.51 -11.07
CA GLY A 621 -20.66 19.54 -11.80
C GLY A 621 -20.20 19.45 -13.26
N ASN A 622 -20.39 18.30 -13.89
CA ASN A 622 -20.07 18.09 -15.29
C ASN A 622 -21.13 17.27 -16.03
#